data_ff84e96923ac9559449047bac3175076
#
_entry.id   ff84e96923ac9559449047bac3175076
#
_cell.length_a   1.000
_cell.length_b   1.000
_cell.length_c   1.000
_cell.angle_alpha   90.00
_cell.angle_beta   90.00
_cell.angle_gamma   90.00
#
_symmetry.space_group_name_H-M   'P 1'
#
loop_
_entity.id
_entity.type
_entity.pdbx_description
1 polymer ?
#
loop_
_entity_poly.entity_id
_entity_poly.type
_entity_poly.pdbx_seq_one_letter_code
_entity_poly.pdbx_strand_id
1 'polypeptide(L)'
;MRAHRLDAGGEGGVRQTMAESQEKELEEVIAERLRQAGLKFATERAIGGLAPDFVVYAPDGRQFVVETRNWDFPGLTTEASRQAQHYQDTAKADGAFIVIAGLKRNLPSKGVVTIDGLVPALQAEFQETKTPGHSAEVTKVDKLIFAAMPFAPQYEDVFFVAMSYAAEQVGAVCDRVDRREFQGNVVDEVHRLIRKSTAVIVDLSESKPNVLYEAGFAHALKKPCIHICSTPLEKIPFDVAQWKTTRYEAGQTHKLRRDLTQRLKTIFES
;
A
#
# COMPACT_ATOMS: atom_id res chain seq x y z
N MET A 1 33.21 35.77 -16.77
CA MET A 1 32.03 35.00 -17.16
C MET A 1 31.56 34.18 -15.94
N ARG A 2 30.45 34.60 -15.32
CA ARG A 2 29.86 33.92 -14.16
C ARG A 2 28.83 32.92 -14.68
N ALA A 3 29.00 31.64 -14.35
CA ALA A 3 28.04 30.58 -14.64
C ALA A 3 26.89 30.65 -13.63
N HIS A 4 25.67 30.81 -14.09
CA HIS A 4 24.44 30.64 -13.28
C HIS A 4 24.27 29.18 -12.92
N ARG A 5 24.25 28.89 -11.61
CA ARG A 5 23.73 27.67 -11.04
C ARG A 5 22.20 27.79 -11.02
N LEU A 6 21.51 26.96 -11.76
CA LEU A 6 20.06 26.80 -11.65
C LEU A 6 19.78 25.83 -10.51
N ASP A 7 19.11 26.35 -9.48
CA ASP A 7 18.56 25.57 -8.38
C ASP A 7 17.38 24.73 -8.86
N ALA A 8 17.56 23.43 -8.96
CA ALA A 8 16.49 22.45 -9.25
C ALA A 8 15.97 21.75 -7.99
N GLY A 9 16.09 22.35 -6.81
CA GLY A 9 15.76 21.72 -5.50
C GLY A 9 14.40 22.11 -4.89
N GLY A 10 13.63 23.01 -5.49
CA GLY A 10 12.51 23.67 -4.80
C GLY A 10 11.14 22.97 -4.86
N GLU A 11 10.84 22.24 -5.91
CA GLU A 11 9.45 21.76 -6.13
C GLU A 11 9.10 20.45 -5.39
N GLY A 12 10.05 19.57 -5.15
CA GLY A 12 9.82 18.32 -4.42
C GLY A 12 9.55 18.55 -2.94
N GLY A 13 10.30 19.44 -2.30
CA GLY A 13 10.15 19.76 -0.88
C GLY A 13 8.83 20.46 -0.54
N VAL A 14 8.35 21.34 -1.43
CA VAL A 14 7.09 22.08 -1.23
C VAL A 14 5.87 21.15 -1.33
N ARG A 15 5.88 20.18 -2.24
CA ARG A 15 4.78 19.20 -2.37
C ARG A 15 4.71 18.23 -1.20
N GLN A 16 5.84 17.79 -0.68
CA GLN A 16 5.91 16.90 0.47
C GLN A 16 5.41 17.59 1.75
N THR A 17 5.80 18.84 1.99
CA THR A 17 5.31 19.64 3.12
C THR A 17 3.82 19.97 3.01
N MET A 18 3.26 20.12 1.80
CA MET A 18 1.82 20.32 1.60
C MET A 18 1.01 19.05 1.89
N ALA A 19 1.49 17.88 1.50
CA ALA A 19 0.84 16.61 1.77
C ALA A 19 0.81 16.31 3.28
N GLU A 20 1.94 16.47 3.97
CA GLU A 20 2.05 16.32 5.42
C GLU A 20 1.16 17.30 6.19
N SER A 21 0.99 18.53 5.69
CA SER A 21 0.07 19.51 6.27
C SER A 21 -1.39 19.08 6.13
N GLN A 22 -1.77 18.53 4.98
CA GLN A 22 -3.13 18.05 4.71
C GLN A 22 -3.48 16.78 5.51
N GLU A 23 -2.52 15.89 5.73
CA GLU A 23 -2.73 14.72 6.61
C GLU A 23 -2.98 15.16 8.05
N LYS A 24 -2.19 16.09 8.58
CA LYS A 24 -2.42 16.64 9.92
C LYS A 24 -3.76 17.34 10.09
N GLU A 25 -4.19 18.10 9.10
CA GLU A 25 -5.52 18.70 9.10
C GLU A 25 -6.63 17.64 9.15
N LEU A 26 -6.47 16.55 8.42
CA LEU A 26 -7.40 15.43 8.44
C LEU A 26 -7.43 14.74 9.80
N GLU A 27 -6.27 14.48 10.39
CA GLU A 27 -6.16 13.92 11.74
C GLU A 27 -6.85 14.80 12.79
N GLU A 28 -6.68 16.13 12.72
CA GLU A 28 -7.36 17.06 13.63
C GLU A 28 -8.87 16.99 13.49
N VAL A 29 -9.38 16.93 12.26
CA VAL A 29 -10.82 16.77 11.99
C VAL A 29 -11.36 15.45 12.56
N ILE A 30 -10.63 14.36 12.39
CA ILE A 30 -11.01 13.05 12.94
C ILE A 30 -10.98 13.07 14.47
N ALA A 31 -9.93 13.60 15.07
CA ALA A 31 -9.81 13.73 16.52
C ALA A 31 -11.00 14.50 17.13
N GLU A 32 -11.39 15.59 16.49
CA GLU A 32 -12.54 16.40 16.94
C GLU A 32 -13.85 15.61 16.84
N ARG A 33 -14.08 14.87 15.76
CA ARG A 33 -15.28 14.02 15.61
C ARG A 33 -15.36 12.91 16.65
N LEU A 34 -14.23 12.27 16.94
CA LEU A 34 -14.16 11.25 17.99
C LEU A 34 -14.47 11.85 19.38
N ARG A 35 -13.95 13.05 19.68
CA ARG A 35 -14.27 13.77 20.92
C ARG A 35 -15.76 14.13 21.02
N GLN A 36 -16.34 14.70 19.96
CA GLN A 36 -17.75 15.06 19.91
C GLN A 36 -18.68 13.86 20.08
N ALA A 37 -18.26 12.70 19.59
CA ALA A 37 -18.96 11.45 19.79
C ALA A 37 -18.74 10.81 21.18
N GLY A 38 -17.92 11.42 22.04
CA GLY A 38 -17.61 10.90 23.38
C GLY A 38 -16.76 9.63 23.36
N LEU A 39 -16.07 9.33 22.26
CA LEU A 39 -15.25 8.13 22.13
C LEU A 39 -13.87 8.35 22.77
N LYS A 40 -13.39 7.33 23.49
CA LYS A 40 -12.03 7.33 24.03
C LYS A 40 -11.06 6.91 22.96
N PHE A 41 -9.99 7.66 22.76
CA PHE A 41 -8.93 7.34 21.82
C PHE A 41 -7.57 7.82 22.29
N ALA A 42 -6.51 7.27 21.70
CA ALA A 42 -5.14 7.74 21.82
C ALA A 42 -4.54 7.98 20.43
N THR A 43 -3.68 8.98 20.32
CA THR A 43 -2.86 9.27 19.13
C THR A 43 -1.44 8.80 19.34
N GLU A 44 -0.71 8.55 18.26
CA GLU A 44 0.73 8.19 18.27
C GLU A 44 1.07 6.99 19.19
N ARG A 45 0.12 6.11 19.43
CA ARG A 45 0.32 4.95 20.28
C ARG A 45 0.76 3.74 19.47
N ALA A 46 1.95 3.22 19.75
CA ALA A 46 2.39 1.95 19.18
C ALA A 46 1.52 0.79 19.69
N ILE A 47 1.00 -0.01 18.76
CA ILE A 47 0.21 -1.22 19.04
C ILE A 47 0.69 -2.34 18.11
N GLY A 48 1.13 -3.46 18.67
CA GLY A 48 1.64 -4.59 17.89
C GLY A 48 2.87 -4.27 17.01
N GLY A 49 3.62 -3.20 17.33
CA GLY A 49 4.75 -2.73 16.52
C GLY A 49 4.38 -1.77 15.39
N LEU A 50 3.11 -1.39 15.30
CA LEU A 50 2.59 -0.38 14.37
C LEU A 50 2.30 0.92 15.12
N ALA A 51 2.38 2.04 14.43
CA ALA A 51 2.04 3.37 14.95
C ALA A 51 0.88 3.97 14.12
N PRO A 52 -0.37 3.54 14.37
CA PRO A 52 -1.52 4.11 13.70
C PRO A 52 -1.82 5.53 14.19
N ASP A 53 -2.51 6.32 13.36
CA ASP A 53 -2.90 7.68 13.71
C ASP A 53 -3.76 7.71 14.98
N PHE A 54 -4.69 6.73 15.13
CA PHE A 54 -5.53 6.61 16.31
C PHE A 54 -5.71 5.17 16.76
N VAL A 55 -5.80 4.97 18.07
CA VAL A 55 -6.34 3.76 18.70
C VAL A 55 -7.61 4.15 19.45
N VAL A 56 -8.77 3.64 19.03
CA VAL A 56 -10.07 3.93 19.62
C VAL A 56 -10.48 2.78 20.55
N TYR A 57 -10.99 3.10 21.72
CA TYR A 57 -11.37 2.14 22.75
C TYR A 57 -12.87 2.01 22.85
N ALA A 58 -13.40 0.82 22.64
CA ALA A 58 -14.79 0.53 22.92
C ALA A 58 -15.07 0.44 24.44
N PRO A 59 -16.32 0.60 24.87
CA PRO A 59 -16.70 0.52 26.29
C PRO A 59 -16.38 -0.85 26.92
N ASP A 60 -16.36 -1.91 26.15
CA ASP A 60 -16.06 -3.29 26.56
C ASP A 60 -14.57 -3.62 26.59
N GLY A 61 -13.72 -2.65 26.28
CA GLY A 61 -12.25 -2.79 26.26
C GLY A 61 -11.64 -3.21 24.93
N ARG A 62 -12.46 -3.48 23.90
CA ARG A 62 -11.96 -3.74 22.54
C ARG A 62 -11.23 -2.53 21.99
N GLN A 63 -10.24 -2.79 21.12
CA GLN A 63 -9.37 -1.77 20.53
C GLN A 63 -9.51 -1.77 19.01
N PHE A 64 -9.72 -0.59 18.45
CA PHE A 64 -9.89 -0.37 17.02
C PHE A 64 -8.81 0.58 16.52
N VAL A 65 -8.10 0.19 15.47
CA VAL A 65 -7.11 1.03 14.82
C VAL A 65 -7.80 1.92 13.79
N VAL A 66 -7.44 3.19 13.75
CA VAL A 66 -7.91 4.13 12.73
C VAL A 66 -6.70 4.80 12.10
N GLU A 67 -6.64 4.75 10.79
CA GLU A 67 -5.62 5.37 9.96
C GLU A 67 -6.27 6.35 9.01
N THR A 68 -5.65 7.48 8.77
CA THR A 68 -6.15 8.53 7.88
C THR A 68 -5.35 8.60 6.59
N ARG A 69 -6.01 8.86 5.48
CA ARG A 69 -5.36 9.02 4.19
C ARG A 69 -6.01 10.12 3.38
N ASN A 70 -5.20 11.00 2.87
CA ASN A 70 -5.62 12.07 1.95
C ASN A 70 -5.33 11.64 0.51
N TRP A 71 -6.06 10.62 0.04
CA TRP A 71 -5.85 10.06 -1.28
C TRP A 71 -7.08 10.20 -2.17
N ASP A 72 -6.86 10.44 -3.45
CA ASP A 72 -7.92 10.46 -4.47
C ASP A 72 -7.42 9.80 -5.75
N PHE A 73 -7.46 8.44 -5.79
CA PHE A 73 -7.14 7.70 -7.00
C PHE A 73 -7.98 6.43 -7.17
N PRO A 74 -8.19 5.94 -8.41
CA PRO A 74 -8.92 4.70 -8.67
C PRO A 74 -8.19 3.46 -8.11
N GLY A 75 -8.87 2.62 -7.35
CA GLY A 75 -8.30 1.41 -6.72
C GLY A 75 -7.95 1.57 -5.24
N LEU A 76 -8.05 2.79 -4.73
CA LEU A 76 -7.80 3.18 -3.35
C LEU A 76 -8.49 2.28 -2.31
N THR A 77 -9.76 1.94 -2.54
CA THR A 77 -10.57 1.18 -1.57
C THR A 77 -10.03 -0.23 -1.32
N THR A 78 -9.45 -0.85 -2.32
CA THR A 78 -8.85 -2.18 -2.23
C THR A 78 -7.57 -2.16 -1.40
N GLU A 79 -6.72 -1.19 -1.64
CA GLU A 79 -5.48 -1.03 -0.87
C GLU A 79 -5.76 -0.63 0.58
N ALA A 80 -6.67 0.32 0.80
CA ALA A 80 -7.11 0.70 2.13
C ALA A 80 -7.71 -0.49 2.89
N SER A 81 -8.52 -1.33 2.25
CA SER A 81 -9.06 -2.55 2.87
C SER A 81 -7.96 -3.53 3.28
N ARG A 82 -6.95 -3.70 2.44
CA ARG A 82 -5.81 -4.55 2.75
C ARG A 82 -4.97 -3.97 3.90
N GLN A 83 -4.79 -2.67 3.93
CA GLN A 83 -4.09 -1.98 5.01
C GLN A 83 -4.87 -2.09 6.33
N ALA A 84 -6.18 -1.93 6.32
CA ALA A 84 -7.02 -2.16 7.49
C ALA A 84 -6.86 -3.60 8.01
N GLN A 85 -6.91 -4.60 7.13
CA GLN A 85 -6.69 -6.00 7.52
C GLN A 85 -5.30 -6.22 8.10
N HIS A 86 -4.27 -5.64 7.48
CA HIS A 86 -2.89 -5.72 7.99
C HIS A 86 -2.76 -5.11 9.40
N TYR A 87 -3.36 -3.95 9.65
CA TYR A 87 -3.39 -3.34 10.97
C TYR A 87 -4.12 -4.23 11.98
N GLN A 88 -5.26 -4.79 11.62
CA GLN A 88 -6.02 -5.70 12.49
C GLN A 88 -5.20 -6.93 12.86
N ASP A 89 -4.57 -7.58 11.90
CA ASP A 89 -3.79 -8.81 12.12
C ASP A 89 -2.51 -8.56 12.92
N THR A 90 -1.78 -7.50 12.60
CA THR A 90 -0.48 -7.18 13.20
C THR A 90 -0.64 -6.58 14.60
N ALA A 91 -1.57 -5.64 14.75
CA ALA A 91 -1.86 -5.01 16.03
C ALA A 91 -2.68 -5.89 16.97
N LYS A 92 -3.22 -7.02 16.48
CA LYS A 92 -4.21 -7.84 17.18
C LYS A 92 -5.40 -7.01 17.67
N ALA A 93 -5.75 -5.98 16.92
CA ALA A 93 -6.87 -5.11 17.19
C ALA A 93 -8.19 -5.83 16.87
N ASP A 94 -9.26 -5.45 17.54
CA ASP A 94 -10.59 -6.01 17.32
C ASP A 94 -11.22 -5.56 15.98
N GLY A 95 -10.69 -4.49 15.39
CA GLY A 95 -11.01 -4.01 14.06
C GLY A 95 -10.07 -2.89 13.63
N ALA A 96 -10.08 -2.56 12.34
CA ALA A 96 -9.30 -1.46 11.79
C ALA A 96 -10.10 -0.70 10.72
N PHE A 97 -9.94 0.62 10.70
CA PHE A 97 -10.60 1.51 9.75
C PHE A 97 -9.58 2.41 9.07
N ILE A 98 -9.68 2.52 7.76
CA ILE A 98 -8.96 3.54 6.98
C ILE A 98 -9.94 4.62 6.59
N VAL A 99 -9.70 5.84 7.07
CA VAL A 99 -10.49 7.03 6.73
C VAL A 99 -9.85 7.72 5.54
N ILE A 100 -10.61 7.89 4.48
CA ILE A 100 -10.10 8.50 3.26
C ILE A 100 -10.79 9.85 3.03
N ALA A 101 -10.00 10.91 2.96
CA ALA A 101 -10.50 12.22 2.54
C ALA A 101 -10.98 12.15 1.09
N GLY A 102 -12.12 12.77 0.79
CA GLY A 102 -12.69 12.76 -0.57
C GLY A 102 -13.45 11.50 -0.97
N LEU A 103 -13.45 10.43 -0.17
CA LEU A 103 -14.27 9.26 -0.42
C LEU A 103 -15.75 9.63 -0.41
N LYS A 104 -16.50 9.28 -1.46
CA LYS A 104 -17.91 9.64 -1.62
C LYS A 104 -18.88 8.64 -0.97
N ARG A 105 -18.40 7.45 -0.61
CA ARG A 105 -19.25 6.37 -0.11
C ARG A 105 -18.48 5.43 0.83
N ASN A 106 -19.08 5.13 1.97
CA ASN A 106 -18.54 4.15 2.91
C ASN A 106 -18.50 2.73 2.33
N LEU A 107 -17.46 1.99 2.67
CA LEU A 107 -17.32 0.56 2.45
C LEU A 107 -16.96 -0.13 3.77
N PRO A 108 -17.86 -0.11 4.77
CA PRO A 108 -17.53 -0.52 6.13
C PRO A 108 -17.16 -2.00 6.22
N SER A 109 -17.76 -2.87 5.41
CA SER A 109 -17.41 -4.31 5.34
C SER A 109 -15.96 -4.57 4.93
N LYS A 110 -15.24 -3.54 4.49
CA LYS A 110 -13.83 -3.59 4.09
C LYS A 110 -12.93 -2.71 4.97
N GLY A 111 -13.44 -2.20 6.08
CA GLY A 111 -12.69 -1.27 6.93
C GLY A 111 -12.38 0.08 6.28
N VAL A 112 -13.11 0.48 5.23
CA VAL A 112 -12.86 1.74 4.52
C VAL A 112 -14.05 2.67 4.69
N VAL A 113 -13.81 3.84 5.25
CA VAL A 113 -14.89 4.78 5.61
C VAL A 113 -14.57 6.21 5.19
N THR A 114 -15.63 7.01 5.00
CA THR A 114 -15.52 8.46 4.87
C THR A 114 -15.27 9.11 6.24
N ILE A 115 -14.92 10.38 6.25
CA ILE A 115 -14.79 11.16 7.48
C ILE A 115 -16.09 11.09 8.31
N ASP A 116 -17.26 11.25 7.66
CA ASP A 116 -18.56 11.20 8.32
C ASP A 116 -19.00 9.77 8.69
N GLY A 117 -18.46 8.78 8.02
CA GLY A 117 -18.77 7.36 8.21
C GLY A 117 -18.03 6.69 9.35
N LEU A 118 -16.93 7.27 9.85
CA LEU A 118 -16.09 6.63 10.85
C LEU A 118 -16.84 6.39 12.18
N VAL A 119 -17.44 7.44 12.74
CA VAL A 119 -18.11 7.33 14.03
C VAL A 119 -19.28 6.35 13.98
N PRO A 120 -20.20 6.40 12.99
CA PRO A 120 -21.21 5.37 12.82
C PRO A 120 -20.68 3.96 12.67
N ALA A 121 -19.58 3.76 11.93
CA ALA A 121 -18.97 2.45 11.76
C ALA A 121 -18.40 1.90 13.07
N LEU A 122 -17.66 2.71 13.84
CA LEU A 122 -17.16 2.35 15.16
C LEU A 122 -18.30 2.00 16.12
N GLN A 123 -19.36 2.80 16.15
CA GLN A 123 -20.53 2.56 17.03
C GLN A 123 -21.26 1.27 16.65
N ALA A 124 -21.36 0.93 15.37
CA ALA A 124 -21.91 -0.34 14.93
C ALA A 124 -21.08 -1.53 15.43
N GLU A 125 -19.76 -1.46 15.29
CA GLU A 125 -18.86 -2.49 15.85
C GLU A 125 -18.96 -2.62 17.37
N PHE A 126 -19.16 -1.53 18.08
CA PHE A 126 -19.31 -1.57 19.55
C PHE A 126 -20.60 -2.27 19.98
N GLN A 127 -21.65 -2.21 19.14
CA GLN A 127 -22.94 -2.86 19.41
C GLN A 127 -22.97 -4.34 19.03
N GLU A 128 -22.07 -4.75 18.13
CA GLU A 128 -21.94 -6.18 17.81
C GLU A 128 -21.36 -6.93 19.01
N THR A 129 -22.24 -7.61 19.76
CA THR A 129 -21.79 -8.63 20.70
C THR A 129 -21.12 -9.75 19.90
N LYS A 130 -19.84 -10.00 20.11
CA LYS A 130 -19.15 -11.15 19.53
C LYS A 130 -19.91 -12.43 19.90
N THR A 131 -20.76 -12.90 19.01
CA THR A 131 -21.19 -14.28 19.03
C THR A 131 -19.94 -15.12 18.71
N PRO A 132 -19.48 -16.05 19.57
CA PRO A 132 -18.34 -16.88 19.24
C PRO A 132 -18.72 -17.73 18.04
N GLY A 133 -18.21 -17.43 16.86
CA GLY A 133 -18.46 -18.28 15.71
C GLY A 133 -18.53 -17.64 14.32
N HIS A 134 -18.26 -16.36 14.15
CA HIS A 134 -17.97 -15.83 12.82
C HIS A 134 -16.56 -15.22 12.81
N SER A 135 -15.55 -16.11 12.83
CA SER A 135 -14.34 -15.83 12.09
C SER A 135 -14.79 -15.73 10.64
N ALA A 136 -14.93 -14.53 10.08
CA ALA A 136 -14.79 -14.38 8.64
C ALA A 136 -13.57 -15.23 8.30
N GLU A 137 -13.74 -16.21 7.41
CA GLU A 137 -12.61 -16.95 6.87
C GLU A 137 -11.59 -15.91 6.43
N VAL A 138 -10.56 -15.76 7.26
CA VAL A 138 -9.32 -15.14 6.82
C VAL A 138 -8.85 -16.09 5.74
N THR A 139 -9.20 -15.75 4.50
CA THR A 139 -8.60 -16.42 3.36
C THR A 139 -7.12 -16.11 3.50
N LYS A 140 -6.40 -17.10 4.05
CA LYS A 140 -4.97 -17.07 4.20
C LYS A 140 -4.41 -16.73 2.84
N VAL A 141 -3.95 -15.49 2.66
CA VAL A 141 -3.34 -15.07 1.41
C VAL A 141 -1.97 -15.73 1.39
N ASP A 142 -1.95 -17.00 0.97
CA ASP A 142 -0.74 -17.83 0.93
C ASP A 142 0.22 -17.41 -0.20
N LYS A 143 -0.18 -16.46 -1.05
CA LYS A 143 0.54 -16.08 -2.26
C LYS A 143 0.95 -14.60 -2.23
N LEU A 144 2.26 -14.37 -2.23
CA LEU A 144 2.86 -13.04 -2.21
C LEU A 144 3.46 -12.73 -3.58
N ILE A 145 3.26 -11.52 -4.08
CA ILE A 145 3.98 -10.93 -5.21
C ILE A 145 4.81 -9.78 -4.65
N PHE A 146 6.11 -9.77 -4.91
CA PHE A 146 6.96 -8.65 -4.52
C PHE A 146 7.06 -7.64 -5.65
N ALA A 147 6.89 -6.36 -5.35
CA ALA A 147 7.06 -5.25 -6.29
C ALA A 147 8.42 -4.58 -6.08
N ALA A 148 9.35 -4.82 -6.99
CA ALA A 148 10.62 -4.12 -7.10
C ALA A 148 10.44 -2.92 -8.03
N MET A 149 10.33 -1.70 -7.47
CA MET A 149 9.99 -0.51 -8.26
C MET A 149 10.50 0.79 -7.62
N PRO A 150 10.61 1.88 -8.39
CA PRO A 150 10.88 3.20 -7.82
C PRO A 150 9.76 3.65 -6.87
N PHE A 151 10.11 4.34 -5.77
CA PHE A 151 9.16 4.81 -4.75
C PHE A 151 8.67 6.26 -4.98
N ALA A 152 9.00 6.85 -6.11
CA ALA A 152 8.58 8.22 -6.40
C ALA A 152 7.06 8.32 -6.66
N PRO A 153 6.40 9.44 -6.30
CA PRO A 153 4.94 9.61 -6.39
C PRO A 153 4.33 9.30 -7.76
N GLN A 154 5.06 9.55 -8.85
CA GLN A 154 4.59 9.27 -10.21
C GLN A 154 4.39 7.77 -10.50
N TYR A 155 4.88 6.87 -9.65
CA TYR A 155 4.74 5.41 -9.79
C TYR A 155 3.68 4.83 -8.86
N GLU A 156 3.04 5.62 -8.01
CA GLU A 156 2.01 5.16 -7.09
C GLU A 156 0.82 4.52 -7.85
N ASP A 157 0.37 5.15 -8.94
CA ASP A 157 -0.68 4.58 -9.81
C ASP A 157 -0.31 3.22 -10.38
N VAL A 158 0.98 3.01 -10.73
CA VAL A 158 1.46 1.72 -11.24
C VAL A 158 1.34 0.64 -10.19
N PHE A 159 1.71 0.96 -8.96
CA PHE A 159 1.58 0.02 -7.84
C PHE A 159 0.11 -0.27 -7.52
N PHE A 160 -0.68 0.75 -7.23
CA PHE A 160 -2.05 0.56 -6.72
C PHE A 160 -3.03 0.12 -7.79
N VAL A 161 -3.02 0.78 -8.95
CA VAL A 161 -4.03 0.55 -10.00
C VAL A 161 -3.68 -0.65 -10.87
N ALA A 162 -2.37 -0.93 -11.07
CA ALA A 162 -1.97 -2.01 -11.95
C ALA A 162 -1.45 -3.24 -11.20
N MET A 163 -0.42 -3.11 -10.37
CA MET A 163 0.22 -4.26 -9.73
C MET A 163 -0.67 -4.90 -8.66
N SER A 164 -1.16 -4.11 -7.70
CA SER A 164 -2.00 -4.62 -6.60
C SER A 164 -3.30 -5.21 -7.10
N TYR A 165 -3.95 -4.54 -8.04
CA TYR A 165 -5.16 -5.08 -8.67
C TYR A 165 -4.90 -6.41 -9.39
N ALA A 166 -3.82 -6.49 -10.19
CA ALA A 166 -3.48 -7.71 -10.91
C ALA A 166 -3.18 -8.89 -9.97
N ALA A 167 -2.54 -8.61 -8.82
CA ALA A 167 -2.29 -9.60 -7.78
C ALA A 167 -3.59 -10.15 -7.19
N GLU A 168 -4.55 -9.28 -6.89
CA GLU A 168 -5.87 -9.69 -6.37
C GLU A 168 -6.61 -10.62 -7.33
N GLN A 169 -6.50 -10.37 -8.63
CA GLN A 169 -7.18 -11.21 -9.64
C GLN A 169 -6.66 -12.65 -9.67
N VAL A 170 -5.53 -12.92 -9.02
CA VAL A 170 -4.95 -14.28 -8.89
C VAL A 170 -4.94 -14.77 -7.43
N GLY A 171 -5.66 -14.08 -6.53
CA GLY A 171 -5.74 -14.43 -5.11
C GLY A 171 -4.41 -14.22 -4.38
N ALA A 172 -3.60 -13.25 -4.80
CA ALA A 172 -2.32 -12.90 -4.21
C ALA A 172 -2.32 -11.48 -3.65
N VAL A 173 -1.34 -11.18 -2.80
CA VAL A 173 -1.06 -9.81 -2.33
C VAL A 173 0.20 -9.31 -3.01
N CYS A 174 0.15 -8.10 -3.56
CA CYS A 174 1.34 -7.39 -4.03
C CYS A 174 1.89 -6.53 -2.91
N ASP A 175 3.18 -6.65 -2.65
CA ASP A 175 3.81 -5.96 -1.54
C ASP A 175 5.12 -5.28 -1.96
N ARG A 176 5.43 -4.17 -1.30
CA ARG A 176 6.58 -3.29 -1.56
C ARG A 176 7.26 -2.99 -0.23
N VAL A 177 8.60 -2.97 -0.19
CA VAL A 177 9.34 -2.90 1.08
C VAL A 177 9.12 -1.60 1.87
N ASP A 178 8.97 -0.47 1.18
CA ASP A 178 8.75 0.85 1.80
C ASP A 178 7.40 0.98 2.53
N ARG A 179 6.51 0.03 2.30
CA ARG A 179 5.20 -0.04 2.93
C ARG A 179 5.13 -0.97 4.13
N ARG A 180 6.28 -1.42 4.58
CA ARG A 180 6.39 -2.29 5.75
C ARG A 180 7.19 -1.62 6.84
N GLU A 181 6.63 -1.58 8.02
CA GLU A 181 7.43 -1.38 9.22
C GLU A 181 8.12 -2.70 9.59
N PHE A 182 9.41 -2.66 9.78
CA PHE A 182 10.21 -3.82 10.19
C PHE A 182 11.38 -3.35 11.07
N GLN A 183 11.81 -4.25 11.97
CA GLN A 183 13.02 -4.02 12.74
C GLN A 183 14.20 -4.71 12.04
N GLY A 184 15.28 -3.97 11.82
CA GLY A 184 16.49 -4.51 11.22
C GLY A 184 16.90 -3.85 9.89
N ASN A 185 17.66 -4.59 9.09
CA ASN A 185 18.21 -4.09 7.83
C ASN A 185 17.16 -4.21 6.70
N VAL A 186 16.97 -3.13 5.96
CA VAL A 186 16.07 -3.08 4.77
C VAL A 186 16.41 -4.18 3.76
N VAL A 187 17.69 -4.44 3.52
CA VAL A 187 18.13 -5.44 2.54
C VAL A 187 17.71 -6.86 2.96
N ASP A 188 17.79 -7.16 4.26
CA ASP A 188 17.38 -8.48 4.76
C ASP A 188 15.85 -8.67 4.59
N GLU A 189 15.07 -7.61 4.82
CA GLU A 189 13.62 -7.63 4.60
C GLU A 189 13.27 -7.80 3.12
N VAL A 190 13.94 -7.08 2.22
CA VAL A 190 13.80 -7.26 0.76
C VAL A 190 14.11 -8.71 0.37
N HIS A 191 15.22 -9.25 0.84
CA HIS A 191 15.59 -10.65 0.57
C HIS A 191 14.56 -11.64 1.09
N ARG A 192 13.99 -11.37 2.28
CA ARG A 192 12.94 -12.19 2.88
C ARG A 192 11.67 -12.16 2.04
N LEU A 193 11.25 -10.97 1.61
CA LEU A 193 10.06 -10.79 0.77
C LEU A 193 10.22 -11.47 -0.59
N ILE A 194 11.34 -11.28 -1.27
CA ILE A 194 11.62 -11.92 -2.55
C ILE A 194 11.64 -13.44 -2.40
N ARG A 195 12.29 -14.00 -1.36
CA ARG A 195 12.27 -15.44 -1.11
C ARG A 195 10.88 -16.00 -0.90
N LYS A 196 10.01 -15.28 -0.16
CA LYS A 196 8.63 -15.69 0.12
C LYS A 196 7.69 -15.50 -1.06
N SER A 197 8.00 -14.59 -1.97
CA SER A 197 7.12 -14.28 -3.09
C SER A 197 6.98 -15.46 -4.07
N THR A 198 5.79 -15.62 -4.61
CA THR A 198 5.50 -16.55 -5.72
C THR A 198 6.00 -15.98 -7.04
N ALA A 199 5.91 -14.67 -7.21
CA ALA A 199 6.41 -13.95 -8.38
C ALA A 199 6.94 -12.56 -7.97
N VAL A 200 7.73 -11.94 -8.84
CA VAL A 200 8.24 -10.58 -8.66
C VAL A 200 7.83 -9.73 -9.86
N ILE A 201 7.26 -8.56 -9.61
CA ILE A 201 7.06 -7.56 -10.65
C ILE A 201 8.18 -6.54 -10.51
N VAL A 202 8.93 -6.32 -11.59
CA VAL A 202 10.10 -5.44 -11.63
C VAL A 202 9.81 -4.26 -12.52
N ASP A 203 9.75 -3.06 -11.98
CA ASP A 203 9.65 -1.82 -12.76
C ASP A 203 11.03 -1.22 -13.00
N LEU A 204 11.52 -1.40 -14.21
CA LEU A 204 12.84 -0.93 -14.65
C LEU A 204 12.88 0.57 -14.98
N SER A 205 11.79 1.29 -14.76
CA SER A 205 11.76 2.74 -15.00
C SER A 205 12.84 3.45 -14.19
N GLU A 206 13.50 4.41 -14.82
CA GLU A 206 14.65 5.15 -14.28
C GLU A 206 15.89 4.31 -13.94
N SER A 207 15.88 3.00 -14.18
CA SER A 207 17.02 2.09 -13.92
C SER A 207 17.63 2.27 -12.52
N LYS A 208 16.78 2.39 -11.49
CA LYS A 208 17.22 2.62 -10.11
C LYS A 208 18.12 1.47 -9.62
N PRO A 209 19.27 1.76 -9.02
CA PRO A 209 20.22 0.72 -8.57
C PRO A 209 19.60 -0.30 -7.59
N ASN A 210 18.72 0.14 -6.68
CA ASN A 210 18.04 -0.77 -5.76
C ASN A 210 17.10 -1.74 -6.49
N VAL A 211 16.35 -1.26 -7.49
CA VAL A 211 15.46 -2.11 -8.30
C VAL A 211 16.26 -3.13 -9.11
N LEU A 212 17.39 -2.72 -9.68
CA LEU A 212 18.29 -3.62 -10.41
C LEU A 212 18.89 -4.70 -9.49
N TYR A 213 19.27 -4.33 -8.27
CA TYR A 213 19.74 -5.27 -7.26
C TYR A 213 18.67 -6.29 -6.87
N GLU A 214 17.43 -5.84 -6.61
CA GLU A 214 16.28 -6.68 -6.28
C GLU A 214 15.94 -7.63 -7.44
N ALA A 215 15.95 -7.14 -8.68
CA ALA A 215 15.76 -7.94 -9.88
C ALA A 215 16.83 -9.03 -10.01
N GLY A 216 18.10 -8.66 -9.85
CA GLY A 216 19.23 -9.62 -9.90
C GLY A 216 19.11 -10.71 -8.84
N PHE A 217 18.69 -10.34 -7.62
CA PHE A 217 18.45 -11.30 -6.54
C PHE A 217 17.28 -12.24 -6.84
N ALA A 218 16.18 -11.71 -7.38
CA ALA A 218 15.03 -12.52 -7.79
C ALA A 218 15.39 -13.51 -8.90
N HIS A 219 16.17 -13.07 -9.90
CA HIS A 219 16.66 -13.93 -10.98
C HIS A 219 17.58 -15.04 -10.47
N ALA A 220 18.50 -14.71 -9.55
CA ALA A 220 19.41 -15.70 -8.94
C ALA A 220 18.62 -16.81 -8.19
N LEU A 221 17.48 -16.46 -7.61
CA LEU A 221 16.55 -17.39 -6.97
C LEU A 221 15.59 -18.09 -7.95
N LYS A 222 15.72 -17.84 -9.25
CA LYS A 222 14.86 -18.37 -10.31
C LYS A 222 13.37 -18.06 -10.09
N LYS A 223 13.05 -16.90 -9.47
CA LYS A 223 11.68 -16.47 -9.30
C LYS A 223 11.05 -16.09 -10.64
N PRO A 224 9.79 -16.41 -10.88
CA PRO A 224 9.06 -15.84 -12.01
C PRO A 224 9.06 -14.30 -11.90
N CYS A 225 9.67 -13.63 -12.90
CA CYS A 225 9.77 -12.19 -12.93
C CYS A 225 8.97 -11.60 -14.10
N ILE A 226 8.16 -10.56 -13.82
CA ILE A 226 7.46 -9.77 -14.83
C ILE A 226 8.12 -8.41 -14.88
N HIS A 227 8.83 -8.11 -15.97
CA HIS A 227 9.47 -6.81 -16.17
C HIS A 227 8.52 -5.84 -16.85
N ILE A 228 8.44 -4.63 -16.31
CA ILE A 228 7.71 -3.50 -16.88
C ILE A 228 8.61 -2.26 -16.94
N CYS A 229 8.30 -1.31 -17.77
CA CYS A 229 9.08 -0.08 -17.89
C CYS A 229 8.29 1.03 -18.57
N SER A 230 8.37 2.26 -18.04
CA SER A 230 7.88 3.47 -18.70
C SER A 230 8.98 4.20 -19.50
N THR A 231 10.24 3.97 -19.16
CA THR A 231 11.39 4.56 -19.86
C THR A 231 11.64 3.84 -21.20
N PRO A 232 12.12 4.54 -22.24
CA PRO A 232 12.58 3.90 -23.49
C PRO A 232 13.62 2.81 -23.21
N LEU A 233 13.47 1.64 -23.85
CA LEU A 233 14.31 0.46 -23.61
C LEU A 233 15.80 0.71 -23.87
N GLU A 234 16.14 1.62 -24.77
CA GLU A 234 17.51 2.03 -25.11
C GLU A 234 18.25 2.67 -23.92
N LYS A 235 17.50 3.14 -22.91
CA LYS A 235 18.04 3.74 -21.69
C LYS A 235 18.17 2.75 -20.54
N ILE A 236 17.77 1.49 -20.73
CA ILE A 236 17.87 0.45 -19.73
C ILE A 236 19.23 -0.23 -19.85
N PRO A 237 19.90 -0.59 -18.73
CA PRO A 237 21.16 -1.35 -18.77
C PRO A 237 21.04 -2.63 -19.60
N PHE A 238 22.05 -2.91 -20.39
CA PHE A 238 22.08 -4.06 -21.33
C PHE A 238 21.74 -5.40 -20.65
N ASP A 239 22.23 -5.63 -19.45
CA ASP A 239 22.04 -6.90 -18.72
C ASP A 239 20.56 -7.19 -18.42
N VAL A 240 19.74 -6.16 -18.26
CA VAL A 240 18.29 -6.30 -18.00
C VAL A 240 17.43 -6.04 -19.22
N ALA A 241 17.94 -5.36 -20.23
CA ALA A 241 17.22 -5.07 -21.48
C ALA A 241 16.91 -6.34 -22.30
N GLN A 242 17.63 -7.44 -22.05
CA GLN A 242 17.40 -8.73 -22.71
C GLN A 242 16.15 -9.47 -22.22
N TRP A 243 15.58 -9.07 -21.09
CA TRP A 243 14.37 -9.67 -20.55
C TRP A 243 13.12 -9.13 -21.25
N LYS A 244 12.14 -10.01 -21.45
CA LYS A 244 10.85 -9.61 -22.04
C LYS A 244 10.17 -8.58 -21.13
N THR A 245 10.27 -7.31 -21.52
CA THR A 245 9.76 -6.17 -20.75
C THR A 245 8.49 -5.62 -21.40
N THR A 246 7.43 -5.46 -20.60
CA THR A 246 6.19 -4.79 -21.03
C THR A 246 6.33 -3.29 -20.85
N ARG A 247 6.20 -2.55 -21.94
CA ARG A 247 6.20 -1.09 -21.87
C ARG A 247 4.84 -0.56 -21.44
N TYR A 248 4.86 0.49 -20.62
CA TYR A 248 3.67 1.24 -20.25
C TYR A 248 3.91 2.74 -20.35
N GLU A 249 2.85 3.51 -20.40
CA GLU A 249 2.88 4.97 -20.45
C GLU A 249 2.18 5.53 -19.21
N ALA A 250 2.69 6.65 -18.69
CA ALA A 250 2.04 7.38 -17.61
C ALA A 250 0.58 7.71 -17.99
N GLY A 251 -0.35 7.51 -17.06
CA GLY A 251 -1.77 7.71 -17.31
C GLY A 251 -2.48 6.56 -18.05
N GLN A 252 -1.77 5.53 -18.51
CA GLN A 252 -2.35 4.35 -19.17
C GLN A 252 -2.26 3.08 -18.30
N THR A 253 -2.30 3.23 -16.99
CA THR A 253 -2.19 2.13 -16.01
C THR A 253 -3.27 1.05 -16.19
N HIS A 254 -4.42 1.37 -16.77
CA HIS A 254 -5.46 0.42 -17.10
C HIS A 254 -5.05 -0.65 -18.13
N LYS A 255 -4.18 -0.29 -19.10
CA LYS A 255 -3.62 -1.27 -20.05
C LYS A 255 -2.61 -2.17 -19.34
N LEU A 256 -1.69 -1.57 -18.58
CA LEU A 256 -0.71 -2.31 -17.78
C LEU A 256 -1.39 -3.28 -16.83
N ARG A 257 -2.44 -2.86 -16.13
CA ARG A 257 -3.24 -3.69 -15.24
C ARG A 257 -3.72 -4.97 -15.92
N ARG A 258 -4.30 -4.85 -17.12
CA ARG A 258 -4.79 -5.98 -17.90
C ARG A 258 -3.67 -6.95 -18.30
N ASP A 259 -2.54 -6.39 -18.74
CA ASP A 259 -1.40 -7.19 -19.17
C ASP A 259 -0.74 -7.92 -17.98
N LEU A 260 -0.60 -7.26 -16.84
CA LEU A 260 -0.11 -7.88 -15.60
C LEU A 260 -1.05 -9.00 -15.12
N THR A 261 -2.36 -8.76 -15.12
CA THR A 261 -3.35 -9.77 -14.73
C THR A 261 -3.20 -11.04 -15.58
N GLN A 262 -3.08 -10.89 -16.89
CA GLN A 262 -2.93 -12.04 -17.78
C GLN A 262 -1.63 -12.81 -17.54
N ARG A 263 -0.52 -12.10 -17.34
CA ARG A 263 0.79 -12.72 -17.08
C ARG A 263 0.83 -13.42 -15.72
N LEU A 264 0.23 -12.81 -14.69
CA LEU A 264 0.14 -13.43 -13.37
C LEU A 264 -0.73 -14.69 -13.40
N LYS A 265 -1.87 -14.67 -14.10
CA LYS A 265 -2.69 -15.88 -14.28
C LYS A 265 -1.86 -17.02 -14.84
N THR A 266 -1.09 -16.78 -15.90
CA THR A 266 -0.21 -17.81 -16.49
C THR A 266 0.81 -18.36 -15.48
N ILE A 267 1.39 -17.53 -14.61
CA ILE A 267 2.35 -17.96 -13.58
C ILE A 267 1.66 -18.76 -12.46
N PHE A 268 0.43 -18.41 -12.11
CA PHE A 268 -0.26 -19.00 -10.97
C PHE A 268 -1.08 -20.25 -11.32
N GLU A 269 -1.31 -20.50 -12.62
CA GLU A 269 -1.99 -21.66 -13.17
C GLU A 269 -1.00 -22.75 -13.67
N SER A 270 0.30 -22.40 -13.75
CA SER A 270 1.38 -23.36 -14.13
C SER A 270 1.92 -24.09 -12.90
#